data_cdf7a89f9a059ba12d07c418186f6cb0
#
_entry.id   cdf7a89f9a059ba12d07c418186f6cb0
#
_cell.length_a   1.000
_cell.length_b   1.000
_cell.length_c   1.000
_cell.angle_alpha   90.00
_cell.angle_beta   90.00
_cell.angle_gamma   90.00
#
_symmetry.space_group_name_H-M   'P 1'
#
loop_
_entity.id
_entity.type
_entity.pdbx_description
1 polymer ?
#
loop_
_entity_poly.entity_id
_entity_poly.type
_entity_poly.pdbx_seq_one_letter_code
_entity_poly.pdbx_strand_id
1 'polypeptide(L)'
;MNTVVPDGEQPFSGLDDTPVEATVLRMMLGGQLRRLREAAGITPERAGLEIRASRSKISRLETGRVGLKGRDVKDLLTLYGITDEGVLEKVLALVRQSNTPDWWAKYNDILPGWFEAYLGLESAASTIRSFEIQFVHGLFQTEDYARAVTRPGRKGAPAG
;
A
#
# COMPACT_ATOMS: atom_id res chain seq x y z
N MET A 1 -29.57 -5.17 -14.15
CA MET A 1 -28.39 -5.57 -14.92
C MET A 1 -27.42 -6.19 -13.90
N ASN A 2 -27.32 -7.51 -13.89
CA ASN A 2 -26.51 -8.24 -12.91
C ASN A 2 -25.03 -8.02 -13.22
N THR A 3 -24.33 -7.40 -12.28
CA THR A 3 -22.87 -7.25 -12.36
C THR A 3 -22.23 -8.61 -12.17
N VAL A 4 -21.58 -9.09 -13.21
CA VAL A 4 -20.81 -10.33 -13.21
C VAL A 4 -19.57 -10.08 -12.36
N VAL A 5 -19.62 -10.53 -11.10
CA VAL A 5 -18.41 -10.82 -10.33
C VAL A 5 -17.88 -12.14 -10.89
N PRO A 6 -16.68 -12.20 -11.47
CA PRO A 6 -16.12 -13.46 -11.91
C PRO A 6 -15.90 -14.35 -10.69
N ASP A 7 -16.35 -15.62 -10.82
CA ASP A 7 -16.11 -16.71 -9.88
C ASP A 7 -16.50 -16.46 -8.41
N GLY A 8 -17.78 -16.45 -8.08
CA GLY A 8 -18.36 -16.84 -6.77
C GLY A 8 -17.71 -16.36 -5.47
N GLU A 9 -16.52 -15.78 -5.51
CA GLU A 9 -15.81 -15.19 -4.37
C GLU A 9 -16.30 -13.77 -4.13
N GLN A 10 -16.76 -13.52 -2.93
CA GLN A 10 -17.11 -12.18 -2.53
C GLN A 10 -15.88 -11.27 -2.64
N PRO A 11 -16.00 -10.10 -3.32
CA PRO A 11 -14.92 -9.13 -3.35
C PRO A 11 -14.54 -8.78 -1.90
N PHE A 12 -13.25 -8.84 -1.58
CA PHE A 12 -12.69 -8.63 -0.24
C PHE A 12 -12.82 -9.80 0.76
N SER A 13 -13.27 -11.01 0.36
CA SER A 13 -13.17 -12.18 1.21
C SER A 13 -11.71 -12.50 1.54
N GLY A 14 -11.43 -12.86 2.79
CA GLY A 14 -10.07 -13.20 3.26
C GLY A 14 -9.22 -12.02 3.74
N LEU A 15 -9.75 -10.78 3.73
CA LEU A 15 -9.06 -9.62 4.33
C LEU A 15 -9.42 -9.42 5.81
N ASP A 16 -10.45 -10.09 6.30
CA ASP A 16 -11.02 -9.86 7.64
C ASP A 16 -10.31 -10.64 8.76
N ASP A 17 -9.54 -11.69 8.44
CA ASP A 17 -9.11 -12.69 9.44
C ASP A 17 -7.66 -12.58 9.90
N THR A 18 -6.87 -11.66 9.34
CA THR A 18 -5.45 -11.55 9.70
C THR A 18 -5.13 -10.12 10.14
N PRO A 19 -4.44 -9.93 11.27
CA PRO A 19 -3.90 -8.61 11.61
C PRO A 19 -2.83 -8.25 10.56
N VAL A 20 -3.23 -7.45 9.57
CA VAL A 20 -2.38 -6.99 8.49
C VAL A 20 -1.95 -5.56 8.79
N GLU A 21 -0.67 -5.29 8.67
CA GLU A 21 -0.10 -3.94 8.76
C GLU A 21 -0.83 -2.96 7.81
N ALA A 22 -1.06 -1.74 8.29
CA ALA A 22 -1.89 -0.75 7.58
C ALA A 22 -1.42 -0.51 6.14
N THR A 23 -0.12 -0.46 5.90
CA THR A 23 0.45 -0.29 4.56
C THR A 23 0.13 -1.46 3.64
N VAL A 24 0.25 -2.71 4.12
CA VAL A 24 -0.06 -3.91 3.31
C VAL A 24 -1.55 -3.98 3.03
N LEU A 25 -2.39 -3.72 4.03
CA LEU A 25 -3.84 -3.65 3.85
C LEU A 25 -4.24 -2.59 2.80
N ARG A 26 -3.59 -1.44 2.81
CA ARG A 26 -3.78 -0.37 1.80
C ARG A 26 -3.43 -0.84 0.39
N MET A 27 -2.32 -1.57 0.23
CA MET A 27 -1.91 -2.15 -1.06
C MET A 27 -2.93 -3.21 -1.54
N MET A 28 -3.41 -4.08 -0.65
CA MET A 28 -4.39 -5.10 -0.98
C MET A 28 -5.73 -4.48 -1.40
N LEU A 29 -6.23 -3.50 -0.64
CA LEU A 29 -7.44 -2.75 -0.98
C LEU A 29 -7.30 -2.02 -2.33
N GLY A 30 -6.17 -1.36 -2.55
CA GLY A 30 -5.87 -0.69 -3.82
C GLY A 30 -5.87 -1.65 -5.00
N GLY A 31 -5.22 -2.81 -4.86
CA GLY A 31 -5.21 -3.87 -5.88
C GLY A 31 -6.62 -4.42 -6.17
N GLN A 32 -7.47 -4.52 -5.16
CA GLN A 32 -8.84 -4.99 -5.31
C GLN A 32 -9.71 -3.93 -6.02
N LEU A 33 -9.58 -2.66 -5.66
CA LEU A 33 -10.24 -1.55 -6.36
C LEU A 33 -9.86 -1.53 -7.84
N ARG A 34 -8.60 -1.76 -8.17
CA ARG A 34 -8.13 -1.86 -9.55
C ARG A 34 -8.81 -3.02 -10.29
N ARG A 35 -8.86 -4.23 -9.71
CA ARG A 35 -9.52 -5.40 -10.31
C ARG A 35 -10.98 -5.13 -10.60
N LEU A 36 -11.71 -4.54 -9.64
CA LEU A 36 -13.12 -4.18 -9.81
C LEU A 36 -13.32 -3.14 -10.93
N ARG A 37 -12.46 -2.12 -10.97
CA ARG A 37 -12.48 -1.11 -12.03
C ARG A 37 -12.30 -1.74 -13.41
N GLU A 38 -11.29 -2.61 -13.56
CA GLU A 38 -10.97 -3.29 -14.81
C GLU A 38 -12.09 -4.25 -15.23
N ALA A 39 -12.68 -4.99 -14.30
CA ALA A 39 -13.82 -5.86 -14.54
C ALA A 39 -15.07 -5.07 -14.97
N ALA A 40 -15.27 -3.86 -14.44
CA ALA A 40 -16.34 -2.96 -14.85
C ALA A 40 -16.04 -2.22 -16.19
N GLY A 41 -14.89 -2.45 -16.82
CA GLY A 41 -14.48 -1.77 -18.06
C GLY A 41 -14.24 -0.27 -17.91
N ILE A 42 -13.95 0.20 -16.70
CA ILE A 42 -13.82 1.63 -16.39
C ILE A 42 -12.35 2.05 -16.50
N THR A 43 -12.09 3.16 -17.21
CA THR A 43 -10.74 3.71 -17.30
C THR A 43 -10.34 4.45 -16.02
N PRO A 44 -9.03 4.57 -15.71
CA PRO A 44 -8.58 5.38 -14.56
C PRO A 44 -9.00 6.85 -14.65
N GLU A 45 -9.12 7.40 -15.84
CA GLU A 45 -9.61 8.76 -16.09
C GLU A 45 -11.07 8.90 -15.65
N ARG A 46 -11.94 7.95 -16.05
CA ARG A 46 -13.36 7.95 -15.68
C ARG A 46 -13.53 7.79 -14.16
N ALA A 47 -12.77 6.88 -13.54
CA ALA A 47 -12.74 6.73 -12.09
C ALA A 47 -12.26 8.01 -11.38
N GLY A 48 -11.27 8.68 -11.96
CA GLY A 48 -10.78 9.96 -11.45
C GLY A 48 -11.85 11.05 -11.44
N LEU A 49 -12.63 11.17 -12.50
CA LEU A 49 -13.74 12.13 -12.58
C LEU A 49 -14.76 11.93 -11.45
N GLU A 50 -15.06 10.67 -11.12
CA GLU A 50 -16.04 10.35 -10.06
C GLU A 50 -15.64 10.93 -8.70
N ILE A 51 -14.38 10.82 -8.34
CA ILE A 51 -13.87 11.32 -7.05
C ILE A 51 -13.17 12.69 -7.14
N ARG A 52 -13.34 13.40 -8.25
CA ARG A 52 -12.69 14.71 -8.55
C ARG A 52 -11.19 14.66 -8.40
N ALA A 53 -10.59 13.62 -8.98
CA ALA A 53 -9.17 13.36 -8.92
C ALA A 53 -8.54 13.11 -10.30
N SER A 54 -7.22 13.23 -10.38
CA SER A 54 -6.48 12.92 -11.58
C SER A 54 -6.28 11.40 -11.76
N ARG A 55 -6.03 10.96 -13.00
CA ARG A 55 -5.56 9.60 -13.32
C ARG A 55 -4.38 9.16 -12.42
N SER A 56 -3.41 10.06 -12.19
CA SER A 56 -2.25 9.77 -11.34
C SER A 56 -2.64 9.49 -9.89
N LYS A 57 -3.70 10.14 -9.37
CA LYS A 57 -4.22 9.85 -8.03
C LYS A 57 -4.87 8.46 -8.00
N ILE A 58 -5.65 8.09 -9.01
CA ILE A 58 -6.22 6.72 -9.11
C ILE A 58 -5.12 5.67 -9.12
N SER A 59 -4.09 5.83 -9.96
CA SER A 59 -2.95 4.91 -9.99
C SER A 59 -2.26 4.77 -8.63
N ARG A 60 -2.09 5.87 -7.89
CA ARG A 60 -1.49 5.83 -6.54
C ARG A 60 -2.41 5.18 -5.50
N LEU A 61 -3.72 5.36 -5.61
CA LEU A 61 -4.71 4.67 -4.77
C LEU A 61 -4.65 3.16 -5.02
N GLU A 62 -4.66 2.75 -6.29
CA GLU A 62 -4.64 1.35 -6.71
C GLU A 62 -3.32 0.62 -6.37
N THR A 63 -2.24 1.35 -6.19
CA THR A 63 -0.94 0.81 -5.76
C THR A 63 -0.67 0.97 -4.25
N GLY A 64 -1.63 1.49 -3.48
CA GLY A 64 -1.50 1.68 -2.03
C GLY A 64 -0.51 2.78 -1.61
N ARG A 65 -0.06 3.63 -2.56
CA ARG A 65 0.92 4.71 -2.30
C ARG A 65 0.34 5.95 -1.64
N VAL A 66 -0.96 6.02 -1.50
CA VAL A 66 -1.67 7.11 -0.82
C VAL A 66 -2.79 6.56 0.03
N GLY A 67 -3.11 7.24 1.13
CA GLY A 67 -4.21 6.86 2.00
C GLY A 67 -5.56 6.84 1.28
N LEU A 68 -6.42 5.92 1.67
CA LEU A 68 -7.75 5.72 1.13
C LEU A 68 -8.75 6.57 1.92
N LYS A 69 -9.47 7.46 1.26
CA LYS A 69 -10.59 8.19 1.90
C LYS A 69 -11.87 7.38 1.75
N GLY A 70 -12.56 7.11 2.86
CA GLY A 70 -13.79 6.30 2.85
C GLY A 70 -14.83 6.78 1.85
N ARG A 71 -15.03 8.10 1.72
CA ARG A 71 -15.92 8.67 0.72
C ARG A 71 -15.50 8.33 -0.71
N ASP A 72 -14.22 8.57 -1.05
CA ASP A 72 -13.70 8.30 -2.39
C ASP A 72 -13.85 6.80 -2.72
N VAL A 73 -13.58 5.90 -1.74
CA VAL A 73 -13.74 4.44 -1.94
C VAL A 73 -15.20 4.05 -2.12
N LYS A 74 -16.13 4.63 -1.37
CA LYS A 74 -17.58 4.39 -1.52
C LYS A 74 -18.05 4.79 -2.91
N ASP A 75 -17.66 5.99 -3.39
CA ASP A 75 -18.04 6.51 -4.70
C ASP A 75 -17.48 5.60 -5.82
N LEU A 76 -16.20 5.16 -5.70
CA LEU A 76 -15.58 4.23 -6.65
C LEU A 76 -16.26 2.86 -6.67
N LEU A 77 -16.57 2.27 -5.51
CA LEU A 77 -17.25 0.98 -5.43
C LEU A 77 -18.64 1.06 -6.07
N THR A 78 -19.40 2.12 -5.80
CA THR A 78 -20.70 2.36 -6.44
C THR A 78 -20.57 2.47 -7.96
N LEU A 79 -19.56 3.21 -8.45
CA LEU A 79 -19.25 3.33 -9.89
C LEU A 79 -18.92 1.97 -10.51
N TYR A 80 -18.24 1.09 -9.77
CA TYR A 80 -17.86 -0.27 -10.22
C TYR A 80 -19.00 -1.29 -10.08
N GLY A 81 -20.19 -0.86 -9.60
CA GLY A 81 -21.37 -1.69 -9.49
C GLY A 81 -21.54 -2.42 -8.15
N ILE A 82 -20.73 -2.09 -7.16
CA ILE A 82 -20.85 -2.63 -5.80
C ILE A 82 -21.77 -1.69 -5.00
N THR A 83 -23.00 -2.12 -4.77
CA THR A 83 -24.02 -1.32 -4.07
C THR A 83 -24.57 -1.99 -2.80
N ASP A 84 -24.13 -3.22 -2.50
CA ASP A 84 -24.51 -3.92 -1.28
C ASP A 84 -23.96 -3.19 -0.05
N GLU A 85 -24.85 -2.76 0.86
CA GLU A 85 -24.47 -1.98 2.03
C GLU A 85 -23.57 -2.77 2.98
N GLY A 86 -23.78 -4.09 3.13
CA GLY A 86 -22.97 -4.92 4.01
C GLY A 86 -21.52 -5.05 3.48
N VAL A 87 -21.36 -5.15 2.17
CA VAL A 87 -20.04 -5.14 1.52
C VAL A 87 -19.37 -3.77 1.68
N LEU A 88 -20.12 -2.69 1.45
CA LEU A 88 -19.61 -1.32 1.58
C LEU A 88 -19.13 -1.03 3.01
N GLU A 89 -19.90 -1.43 4.03
CA GLU A 89 -19.52 -1.23 5.44
C GLU A 89 -18.25 -1.98 5.80
N LYS A 90 -18.11 -3.24 5.39
CA LYS A 90 -16.90 -4.03 5.60
C LYS A 90 -15.68 -3.37 4.96
N VAL A 91 -15.78 -2.98 3.70
CA VAL A 91 -14.68 -2.30 3.00
C VAL A 91 -14.32 -0.98 3.68
N LEU A 92 -15.31 -0.19 4.12
CA LEU A 92 -15.05 1.06 4.83
C LEU A 92 -14.39 0.84 6.20
N ALA A 93 -14.68 -0.28 6.87
CA ALA A 93 -13.97 -0.66 8.08
C ALA A 93 -12.48 -0.96 7.80
N LEU A 94 -12.19 -1.74 6.75
CA LEU A 94 -10.83 -2.01 6.30
C LEU A 94 -10.09 -0.73 5.85
N VAL A 95 -10.78 0.19 5.19
CA VAL A 95 -10.21 1.50 4.83
C VAL A 95 -9.81 2.30 6.08
N ARG A 96 -10.63 2.31 7.12
CA ARG A 96 -10.26 2.95 8.39
C ARG A 96 -9.01 2.32 8.99
N GLN A 97 -8.95 1.00 9.03
CA GLN A 97 -7.79 0.25 9.52
C GLN A 97 -6.53 0.54 8.69
N SER A 98 -6.63 0.58 7.35
CA SER A 98 -5.50 0.86 6.45
C SER A 98 -4.94 2.29 6.57
N ASN A 99 -5.64 3.19 7.22
CA ASN A 99 -5.21 4.56 7.48
C ASN A 99 -4.64 4.75 8.91
N THR A 100 -4.57 3.70 9.72
CA THR A 100 -3.90 3.76 11.02
C THR A 100 -2.40 4.02 10.79
N PRO A 101 -1.80 4.95 11.52
CA PRO A 101 -0.37 5.21 11.39
C PRO A 101 0.44 3.97 11.79
N ASP A 102 1.34 3.55 10.93
CA ASP A 102 2.32 2.51 11.22
C ASP A 102 3.38 3.06 12.20
N TRP A 103 4.14 2.17 12.88
CA TRP A 103 5.13 2.56 13.90
C TRP A 103 6.24 3.47 13.36
N TRP A 104 6.54 3.42 12.07
CA TRP A 104 7.55 4.28 11.41
C TRP A 104 7.01 5.66 11.02
N ALA A 105 5.72 5.92 11.15
CA ALA A 105 5.12 7.21 10.76
C ALA A 105 5.79 8.42 11.44
N LYS A 106 6.35 8.23 12.63
CA LYS A 106 7.13 9.25 13.35
C LYS A 106 8.48 9.60 12.68
N TYR A 107 8.90 8.85 11.67
CA TYR A 107 10.14 9.06 10.92
C TYR A 107 9.89 9.49 9.46
N ASN A 108 8.66 9.80 9.09
CA ASN A 108 8.28 10.14 7.70
C ASN A 108 8.99 11.37 7.15
N ASP A 109 9.51 12.25 8.01
CA ASP A 109 10.31 13.43 7.65
C ASP A 109 11.70 13.07 7.11
N ILE A 110 12.23 11.90 7.47
CA ILE A 110 13.56 11.44 7.07
C ILE A 110 13.54 10.20 6.15
N LEU A 111 12.40 9.51 6.07
CA LEU A 111 12.27 8.30 5.26
C LEU A 111 11.83 8.64 3.83
N PRO A 112 12.52 8.13 2.79
CA PRO A 112 12.02 8.23 1.42
C PRO A 112 10.69 7.48 1.28
N GLY A 113 9.71 8.05 0.57
CA GLY A 113 8.37 7.45 0.45
C GLY A 113 8.33 6.03 -0.16
N TRP A 114 9.35 5.63 -0.93
CA TRP A 114 9.47 4.24 -1.40
C TRP A 114 9.84 3.26 -0.27
N PHE A 115 10.50 3.75 0.78
CA PHE A 115 10.96 2.94 1.89
C PHE A 115 9.82 2.59 2.85
N GLU A 116 8.79 3.42 2.95
CA GLU A 116 7.58 3.14 3.73
C GLU A 116 6.91 1.83 3.27
N ALA A 117 6.78 1.63 1.95
CA ALA A 117 6.21 0.41 1.40
C ALA A 117 7.08 -0.83 1.74
N TYR A 118 8.40 -0.67 1.71
CA TYR A 118 9.34 -1.72 2.11
C TYR A 118 9.17 -2.09 3.59
N LEU A 119 9.15 -1.09 4.48
CA LEU A 119 8.96 -1.31 5.92
C LEU A 119 7.63 -2.03 6.21
N GLY A 120 6.54 -1.64 5.53
CA GLY A 120 5.25 -2.30 5.68
C GLY A 120 5.27 -3.76 5.26
N LEU A 121 5.92 -4.08 4.15
CA LEU A 121 6.08 -5.45 3.68
C LEU A 121 6.99 -6.27 4.60
N GLU A 122 8.08 -5.68 5.08
CA GLU A 122 9.00 -6.32 6.02
C GLU A 122 8.31 -6.64 7.35
N SER A 123 7.54 -5.70 7.90
CA SER A 123 6.80 -5.90 9.16
C SER A 123 5.72 -6.98 9.05
N ALA A 124 5.08 -7.12 7.89
CA ALA A 124 4.05 -8.12 7.65
C ALA A 124 4.61 -9.50 7.24
N ALA A 125 5.89 -9.59 6.90
CA ALA A 125 6.48 -10.81 6.39
C ALA A 125 6.71 -11.85 7.48
N SER A 126 6.24 -13.07 7.28
CA SER A 126 6.60 -14.22 8.12
C SER A 126 8.00 -14.77 7.81
N THR A 127 8.52 -14.48 6.63
CA THR A 127 9.84 -14.93 6.17
C THR A 127 10.44 -13.91 5.23
N ILE A 128 11.67 -13.48 5.51
CA ILE A 128 12.47 -12.60 4.65
C ILE A 128 13.63 -13.41 4.10
N ARG A 129 13.80 -13.39 2.80
CA ARG A 129 14.94 -14.02 2.11
C ARG A 129 15.72 -12.94 1.38
N SER A 130 16.99 -12.75 1.75
CA SER A 130 17.87 -11.80 1.10
C SER A 130 19.16 -12.50 0.63
N PHE A 131 19.75 -11.95 -0.40
CA PHE A 131 21.06 -12.34 -0.88
C PHE A 131 21.94 -11.09 -0.95
N GLU A 132 22.91 -11.03 -0.05
CA GLU A 132 23.79 -9.86 0.12
C GLU A 132 25.23 -10.26 -0.19
N ILE A 133 25.88 -9.50 -1.07
CA ILE A 133 27.28 -9.77 -1.47
C ILE A 133 28.25 -8.70 -0.98
N GLN A 134 27.77 -7.53 -0.56
CA GLN A 134 28.64 -6.42 -0.15
C GLN A 134 28.42 -5.98 1.30
N PHE A 135 27.20 -6.07 1.81
CA PHE A 135 26.83 -5.61 3.13
C PHE A 135 26.08 -6.71 3.89
N VAL A 136 26.16 -6.70 5.20
CA VAL A 136 25.28 -7.50 6.05
C VAL A 136 23.86 -6.95 5.96
N HIS A 137 22.87 -7.82 5.82
CA HIS A 137 21.45 -7.42 5.79
C HIS A 137 21.09 -6.59 7.03
N GLY A 138 20.28 -5.54 6.86
CA GLY A 138 19.97 -4.55 7.90
C GLY A 138 19.54 -5.13 9.24
N LEU A 139 18.72 -6.20 9.23
CA LEU A 139 18.25 -6.89 10.44
C LEU A 139 19.36 -7.59 11.24
N PHE A 140 20.52 -7.84 10.66
CA PHE A 140 21.68 -8.48 11.30
C PHE A 140 22.81 -7.50 11.56
N GLN A 141 22.64 -6.21 11.24
CA GLN A 141 23.66 -5.21 11.50
C GLN A 141 23.68 -4.81 12.98
N THR A 142 24.88 -4.71 13.53
CA THR A 142 25.10 -3.99 14.80
C THR A 142 25.04 -2.47 14.55
N GLU A 143 24.77 -1.71 15.60
CA GLU A 143 24.75 -0.24 15.49
C GLU A 143 26.07 0.33 14.96
N ASP A 144 27.20 -0.19 15.42
CA ASP A 144 28.52 0.25 14.99
C ASP A 144 28.78 -0.06 13.50
N TYR A 145 28.35 -1.24 13.02
CA TYR A 145 28.44 -1.60 11.62
C TYR A 145 27.56 -0.67 10.76
N ALA A 146 26.29 -0.47 11.16
CA ALA A 146 25.39 0.42 10.44
C ALA A 146 25.93 1.84 10.37
N ARG A 147 26.48 2.37 11.47
CA ARG A 147 27.14 3.68 11.50
C ARG A 147 28.38 3.74 10.59
N ALA A 148 29.17 2.67 10.54
CA ALA A 148 30.38 2.62 9.70
C ALA A 148 30.04 2.65 8.20
N VAL A 149 29.02 1.87 7.76
CA VAL A 149 28.64 1.80 6.33
C VAL A 149 27.88 3.02 5.85
N THR A 150 27.16 3.71 6.73
CA THR A 150 26.42 4.93 6.38
C THR A 150 27.23 6.21 6.48
N ARG A 151 28.42 6.17 7.09
CA ARG A 151 29.34 7.34 7.08
C ARG A 151 29.73 7.66 5.65
N PRO A 152 29.51 8.90 5.17
CA PRO A 152 30.01 9.30 3.85
C PRO A 152 31.52 9.02 3.81
N GLY A 153 31.96 8.20 2.86
CA GLY A 153 33.37 7.96 2.67
C GLY A 153 34.09 9.31 2.58
N ARG A 154 35.06 9.54 3.44
CA ARG A 154 35.92 10.70 3.37
C ARG A 154 36.58 10.63 1.97
N LYS A 155 36.04 11.40 1.01
CA LYS A 155 36.74 11.63 -0.26
C LYS A 155 38.12 12.09 0.13
N GLY A 156 39.14 11.34 -0.32
CA GLY A 156 40.50 11.44 0.12
C GLY A 156 40.98 12.86 0.33
N ALA A 157 41.61 13.11 1.48
CA ALA A 157 42.50 14.24 1.61
C ALA A 157 43.57 14.09 0.53
N PRO A 158 43.88 15.14 -0.25
CA PRO A 158 45.03 15.08 -1.14
C PRO A 158 46.27 14.79 -0.29
N ALA A 159 47.05 13.77 -0.73
CA ALA A 159 48.34 13.53 -0.16
C ALA A 159 49.19 14.78 -0.38
N GLY A 160 49.55 15.46 0.71
CA GLY A 160 50.57 16.48 0.75
C GLY A 160 51.95 15.84 0.78
#